data_fc0db356f248dc48c486ac4ff715f0a3
#
_entry.id   fc0db356f248dc48c486ac4ff715f0a3
#
_cell.length_a   1.000
_cell.length_b   1.000
_cell.length_c   1.000
_cell.angle_alpha   90.00
_cell.angle_beta   90.00
_cell.angle_gamma   90.00
#
_symmetry.space_group_name_H-M   'P 1'
#
loop_
_entity.id
_entity.type
_entity.pdbx_description
1 polymer ?
#
loop_
_entity_poly.entity_id
_entity_poly.type
_entity_poly.pdbx_seq_one_letter_code
_entity_poly.pdbx_strand_id
1 'polypeptide(L)'
;MTLLLRWVLRVCLVLAASIVLYVSVTAVQVWLTSRQTSENHANAIVVFGTAEYNGVPSADLEARLNETLALYQLGRAPLIAVTGGKQPGDLYSEAGVSAAYLHIHGVPLSKIVVGGGSDTYQNVQSITPGLQDRGVKTVLVVTDPFHEDRAMAILTTFGFSPSPDPTTSSPITGWATVPYFAKETIAVSAGRLVGYGRLSSTSHPSNP
;
A
#
# COMPACT_ATOMS: atom_id res chain seq x y z
N MET A 1 48.59 1.31 14.42
CA MET A 1 47.43 1.58 13.53
C MET A 1 47.70 2.91 12.79
N THR A 2 47.87 2.88 11.48
CA THR A 2 48.25 4.05 10.65
C THR A 2 47.17 5.14 10.69
N LEU A 3 47.59 6.38 10.51
CA LEU A 3 46.66 7.54 10.48
C LEU A 3 45.50 7.32 9.46
N LEU A 4 45.82 6.77 8.29
CA LEU A 4 44.85 6.41 7.23
C LEU A 4 43.81 5.42 7.75
N LEU A 5 44.18 4.37 8.45
CA LEU A 5 43.24 3.39 8.98
C LEU A 5 42.25 4.01 10.00
N ARG A 6 42.73 4.94 10.84
CA ARG A 6 41.86 5.69 11.77
C ARG A 6 40.83 6.54 11.05
N TRP A 7 41.22 7.23 9.96
CA TRP A 7 40.31 8.00 9.16
C TRP A 7 39.28 7.14 8.44
N VAL A 8 39.68 6.03 7.82
CA VAL A 8 38.76 5.08 7.19
C VAL A 8 37.75 4.56 8.21
N LEU A 9 38.22 4.15 9.41
CA LEU A 9 37.33 3.66 10.46
C LEU A 9 36.31 4.74 10.89
N ARG A 10 36.73 6.00 11.06
CA ARG A 10 35.83 7.12 11.39
C ARG A 10 34.77 7.34 10.32
N VAL A 11 35.17 7.34 9.05
CA VAL A 11 34.22 7.47 7.93
C VAL A 11 33.21 6.32 7.91
N CYS A 12 33.68 5.08 8.07
CA CYS A 12 32.79 3.91 8.15
C CYS A 12 31.80 4.02 9.33
N LEU A 13 32.26 4.47 10.48
CA LEU A 13 31.39 4.67 11.66
C LEU A 13 30.36 5.76 11.44
N VAL A 14 30.72 6.87 10.82
CA VAL A 14 29.79 7.95 10.49
C VAL A 14 28.76 7.47 9.48
N LEU A 15 29.15 6.75 8.44
CA LEU A 15 28.24 6.19 7.46
C LEU A 15 27.28 5.19 8.11
N ALA A 16 27.78 4.29 8.94
CA ALA A 16 26.93 3.33 9.67
C ALA A 16 25.93 4.04 10.59
N ALA A 17 26.38 5.04 11.35
CA ALA A 17 25.51 5.84 12.20
C ALA A 17 24.43 6.60 11.39
N SER A 18 24.80 7.13 10.22
CA SER A 18 23.83 7.82 9.31
C SER A 18 22.79 6.87 8.77
N ILE A 19 23.16 5.64 8.40
CA ILE A 19 22.21 4.61 7.95
C ILE A 19 21.27 4.22 9.08
N VAL A 20 21.79 3.98 10.27
CA VAL A 20 20.97 3.63 11.44
C VAL A 20 19.98 4.76 11.75
N LEU A 21 20.45 5.99 11.77
CA LEU A 21 19.59 7.16 12.00
C LEU A 21 18.49 7.25 10.94
N TYR A 22 18.85 7.13 9.66
CA TYR A 22 17.89 7.18 8.55
C TYR A 22 16.80 6.11 8.67
N VAL A 23 17.18 4.86 8.92
CA VAL A 23 16.24 3.75 9.10
C VAL A 23 15.37 3.95 10.34
N SER A 24 15.95 4.45 11.44
CA SER A 24 15.19 4.74 12.66
C SER A 24 14.16 5.85 12.45
N VAL A 25 14.52 6.94 11.76
CA VAL A 25 13.57 8.01 11.39
C VAL A 25 12.46 7.46 10.50
N THR A 26 12.80 6.62 9.51
CA THR A 26 11.80 5.98 8.65
C THR A 26 10.87 5.07 9.46
N ALA A 27 11.38 4.29 10.41
CA ALA A 27 10.55 3.45 11.28
C ALA A 27 9.54 4.26 12.08
N VAL A 28 9.98 5.39 12.65
CA VAL A 28 9.09 6.32 13.36
C VAL A 28 8.03 6.90 12.43
N GLN A 29 8.38 7.27 11.20
CA GLN A 29 7.42 7.78 10.22
C GLN A 29 6.37 6.73 9.85
N VAL A 30 6.79 5.51 9.50
CA VAL A 30 5.87 4.38 9.22
C VAL A 30 4.93 4.15 10.40
N TRP A 31 5.46 4.17 11.62
CA TRP A 31 4.64 4.01 12.83
C TRP A 31 3.67 5.17 13.07
N LEU A 32 4.09 6.42 12.82
CA LEU A 32 3.21 7.58 12.96
C LEU A 32 2.10 7.56 11.90
N THR A 33 2.43 7.28 10.64
CA THR A 33 1.45 7.18 9.55
C THR A 33 0.41 6.09 9.83
N SER A 34 0.83 4.96 10.41
CA SER A 34 -0.06 3.84 10.75
C SER A 34 -1.17 4.19 11.77
N ARG A 35 -1.06 5.35 12.44
CA ARG A 35 -1.99 5.83 13.46
C ARG A 35 -2.81 7.03 13.01
N GLN A 36 -2.60 7.47 11.79
CA GLN A 36 -3.33 8.59 11.24
C GLN A 36 -4.59 8.10 10.54
N THR A 37 -5.68 8.82 10.75
CA THR A 37 -6.93 8.66 10.06
C THR A 37 -7.33 10.01 9.52
N SER A 38 -7.70 10.07 8.25
CA SER A 38 -8.11 11.33 7.63
C SER A 38 -9.61 11.53 7.80
N GLU A 39 -10.03 12.73 8.15
CA GLU A 39 -11.44 13.12 8.09
C GLU A 39 -11.82 13.82 6.78
N ASN A 40 -10.90 13.93 5.84
CA ASN A 40 -11.10 14.63 4.59
C ASN A 40 -11.96 13.81 3.61
N HIS A 41 -12.67 14.51 2.71
CA HIS A 41 -13.24 13.93 1.52
C HIS A 41 -12.17 13.80 0.43
N ALA A 42 -12.28 12.77 -0.40
CA ALA A 42 -11.39 12.55 -1.54
C ALA A 42 -12.18 12.25 -2.82
N ASN A 43 -11.49 12.18 -3.96
CA ASN A 43 -12.12 11.82 -5.22
C ASN A 43 -12.35 10.31 -5.34
N ALA A 44 -11.50 9.49 -4.69
CA ALA A 44 -11.64 8.04 -4.65
C ALA A 44 -11.09 7.44 -3.35
N ILE A 45 -11.51 6.21 -3.03
CA ILE A 45 -10.89 5.34 -2.06
C ILE A 45 -10.05 4.33 -2.83
N VAL A 46 -8.80 4.11 -2.43
CA VAL A 46 -7.94 3.06 -2.98
C VAL A 46 -7.75 2.00 -1.92
N VAL A 47 -8.28 0.80 -2.17
CA VAL A 47 -8.11 -0.34 -1.27
C VAL A 47 -7.11 -1.33 -1.86
N PHE A 48 -6.13 -1.72 -1.05
CA PHE A 48 -5.09 -2.67 -1.43
C PHE A 48 -5.49 -4.10 -1.07
N GLY A 49 -5.29 -5.02 -2.02
CA GLY A 49 -5.46 -6.46 -1.80
C GLY A 49 -4.43 -7.04 -0.84
N THR A 50 -4.68 -8.23 -0.35
CA THR A 50 -3.78 -9.00 0.50
C THR A 50 -3.87 -10.50 0.24
N ALA A 51 -5.03 -11.13 0.40
CA ALA A 51 -5.26 -12.52 0.03
C ALA A 51 -6.75 -12.79 -0.21
N GLU A 52 -7.02 -13.76 -1.08
CA GLU A 52 -8.35 -14.36 -1.27
C GLU A 52 -8.23 -15.87 -1.30
N TYR A 53 -9.31 -16.60 -1.04
CA TYR A 53 -9.36 -18.05 -1.06
C TYR A 53 -10.59 -18.52 -1.82
N ASN A 54 -10.40 -18.99 -3.06
CA ASN A 54 -11.49 -19.52 -3.92
C ASN A 54 -12.67 -18.54 -4.10
N GLY A 55 -12.37 -17.24 -4.29
CA GLY A 55 -13.38 -16.20 -4.48
C GLY A 55 -13.94 -15.60 -3.19
N VAL A 56 -13.38 -15.94 -2.04
CA VAL A 56 -13.75 -15.40 -0.72
C VAL A 56 -12.61 -14.53 -0.20
N PRO A 57 -12.87 -13.29 0.24
CA PRO A 57 -11.84 -12.48 0.87
C PRO A 57 -11.26 -13.17 2.11
N SER A 58 -9.94 -13.11 2.32
CA SER A 58 -9.35 -13.43 3.63
C SER A 58 -9.90 -12.49 4.70
N ALA A 59 -9.79 -12.86 5.98
CA ALA A 59 -10.21 -11.99 7.08
C ALA A 59 -9.52 -10.61 7.05
N ASP A 60 -8.28 -10.56 6.57
CA ASP A 60 -7.53 -9.33 6.39
C ASP A 60 -8.08 -8.47 5.24
N LEU A 61 -8.35 -9.09 4.08
CA LEU A 61 -8.98 -8.39 2.96
C LEU A 61 -10.39 -7.92 3.31
N GLU A 62 -11.17 -8.74 3.99
CA GLU A 62 -12.52 -8.37 4.46
C GLU A 62 -12.49 -7.16 5.40
N ALA A 63 -11.52 -7.08 6.32
CA ALA A 63 -11.35 -5.93 7.19
C ALA A 63 -11.13 -4.63 6.41
N ARG A 64 -10.28 -4.65 5.37
CA ARG A 64 -10.06 -3.50 4.47
C ARG A 64 -11.31 -3.15 3.66
N LEU A 65 -12.04 -4.15 3.16
CA LEU A 65 -13.27 -3.93 2.39
C LEU A 65 -14.39 -3.35 3.26
N ASN A 66 -14.50 -3.78 4.51
CA ASN A 66 -15.47 -3.23 5.46
C ASN A 66 -15.17 -1.76 5.79
N GLU A 67 -13.88 -1.40 5.99
CA GLU A 67 -13.47 0.01 6.14
C GLU A 67 -13.84 0.82 4.89
N THR A 68 -13.52 0.27 3.70
CA THR A 68 -13.87 0.90 2.41
C THR A 68 -15.37 1.14 2.27
N LEU A 69 -16.21 0.16 2.66
CA LEU A 69 -17.67 0.31 2.64
C LEU A 69 -18.14 1.39 3.59
N ALA A 70 -17.59 1.44 4.81
CA ALA A 70 -17.95 2.47 5.79
C ALA A 70 -17.64 3.87 5.25
N LEU A 71 -16.44 4.08 4.70
CA LEU A 71 -16.06 5.35 4.09
C LEU A 71 -16.94 5.73 2.90
N TYR A 72 -17.27 4.78 2.04
CA TYR A 72 -18.13 5.01 0.88
C TYR A 72 -19.55 5.37 1.32
N GLN A 73 -20.13 4.67 2.29
CA GLN A 73 -21.46 4.95 2.84
C GLN A 73 -21.54 6.30 3.55
N LEU A 74 -20.44 6.74 4.18
CA LEU A 74 -20.31 8.08 4.75
C LEU A 74 -20.12 9.17 3.68
N GLY A 75 -20.07 8.81 2.40
CA GLY A 75 -19.90 9.76 1.29
C GLY A 75 -18.49 10.37 1.22
N ARG A 76 -17.47 9.74 1.85
CA ARG A 76 -16.12 10.25 1.91
C ARG A 76 -15.45 10.32 0.52
N ALA A 77 -15.84 9.43 -0.39
CA ALA A 77 -15.46 9.48 -1.78
C ALA A 77 -16.52 8.83 -2.69
N PRO A 78 -16.71 9.34 -3.92
CA PRO A 78 -17.71 8.80 -4.86
C PRO A 78 -17.24 7.60 -5.68
N LEU A 79 -15.95 7.25 -5.63
CA LEU A 79 -15.33 6.18 -6.40
C LEU A 79 -14.50 5.29 -5.48
N ILE A 80 -14.36 4.02 -5.87
CA ILE A 80 -13.48 3.05 -5.21
C ILE A 80 -12.56 2.44 -6.25
N ALA A 81 -11.27 2.35 -5.98
CA ALA A 81 -10.33 1.54 -6.74
C ALA A 81 -9.89 0.34 -5.90
N VAL A 82 -10.07 -0.86 -6.42
CA VAL A 82 -9.64 -2.11 -5.80
C VAL A 82 -8.42 -2.64 -6.53
N THR A 83 -7.42 -3.08 -5.77
CA THR A 83 -6.17 -3.61 -6.31
C THR A 83 -5.85 -4.97 -5.71
N GLY A 84 -5.05 -5.72 -6.42
CA GLY A 84 -4.57 -7.03 -5.96
C GLY A 84 -4.49 -8.02 -7.10
N GLY A 85 -3.42 -8.78 -7.10
CA GLY A 85 -3.10 -9.72 -8.15
C GLY A 85 -3.81 -11.05 -7.99
N LYS A 86 -3.23 -12.03 -8.69
CA LYS A 86 -3.64 -13.42 -8.69
C LYS A 86 -2.39 -14.26 -8.46
N GLN A 87 -2.44 -15.15 -7.48
CA GLN A 87 -1.33 -16.08 -7.26
C GLN A 87 -1.36 -17.22 -8.28
N PRO A 88 -0.23 -17.85 -8.58
CA PRO A 88 -0.21 -19.04 -9.42
C PRO A 88 -1.13 -20.13 -8.88
N GLY A 89 -2.09 -20.57 -9.70
CA GLY A 89 -3.08 -21.57 -9.31
C GLY A 89 -4.43 -21.03 -8.82
N ASP A 90 -4.52 -19.74 -8.49
CA ASP A 90 -5.80 -19.15 -8.11
C ASP A 90 -6.77 -19.05 -9.30
N LEU A 91 -8.04 -19.18 -9.03
CA LEU A 91 -9.10 -18.96 -10.03
C LEU A 91 -9.47 -17.48 -10.12
N TYR A 92 -9.37 -16.76 -9.02
CA TYR A 92 -9.77 -15.36 -8.89
C TYR A 92 -8.57 -14.47 -8.57
N SER A 93 -8.72 -13.17 -8.79
CA SER A 93 -7.78 -12.16 -8.30
C SER A 93 -8.33 -11.48 -7.07
N GLU A 94 -7.46 -11.01 -6.19
CA GLU A 94 -7.85 -10.25 -5.00
C GLU A 94 -8.71 -9.03 -5.38
N ALA A 95 -8.35 -8.31 -6.45
CA ALA A 95 -9.13 -7.18 -6.95
C ALA A 95 -10.51 -7.59 -7.47
N GLY A 96 -10.62 -8.72 -8.17
CA GLY A 96 -11.89 -9.26 -8.66
C GLY A 96 -12.83 -9.63 -7.51
N VAL A 97 -12.28 -10.32 -6.49
CA VAL A 97 -13.02 -10.69 -5.27
C VAL A 97 -13.44 -9.44 -4.49
N SER A 98 -12.56 -8.45 -4.39
CA SER A 98 -12.86 -7.17 -3.74
C SER A 98 -14.01 -6.43 -4.44
N ALA A 99 -14.00 -6.37 -5.77
CA ALA A 99 -15.06 -5.73 -6.55
C ALA A 99 -16.40 -6.44 -6.39
N ALA A 100 -16.40 -7.77 -6.41
CA ALA A 100 -17.59 -8.58 -6.19
C ALA A 100 -18.16 -8.38 -4.78
N TYR A 101 -17.28 -8.38 -3.76
CA TYR A 101 -17.67 -8.13 -2.38
C TYR A 101 -18.34 -6.76 -2.22
N LEU A 102 -17.71 -5.70 -2.71
CA LEU A 102 -18.25 -4.33 -2.64
C LEU A 102 -19.58 -4.22 -3.39
N HIS A 103 -19.69 -4.87 -4.55
CA HIS A 103 -20.92 -4.85 -5.34
C HIS A 103 -22.09 -5.54 -4.62
N ILE A 104 -21.88 -6.68 -4.04
CA ILE A 104 -22.89 -7.42 -3.25
C ILE A 104 -23.36 -6.57 -2.05
N HIS A 105 -22.47 -5.72 -1.49
CA HIS A 105 -22.77 -4.82 -0.38
C HIS A 105 -23.27 -3.43 -0.85
N GLY A 106 -23.74 -3.30 -2.11
CA GLY A 106 -24.47 -2.14 -2.60
C GLY A 106 -23.65 -1.08 -3.34
N VAL A 107 -22.37 -1.31 -3.60
CA VAL A 107 -21.57 -0.40 -4.43
C VAL A 107 -21.82 -0.70 -5.92
N PRO A 108 -22.30 0.26 -6.72
CA PRO A 108 -22.47 0.06 -8.16
C PRO A 108 -21.14 -0.24 -8.85
N LEU A 109 -21.11 -1.22 -9.77
CA LEU A 109 -19.90 -1.56 -10.53
C LEU A 109 -19.31 -0.36 -11.29
N SER A 110 -20.14 0.58 -11.75
CA SER A 110 -19.69 1.81 -12.40
C SER A 110 -18.86 2.73 -11.50
N LYS A 111 -18.93 2.52 -10.20
CA LYS A 111 -18.17 3.26 -9.18
C LYS A 111 -16.88 2.54 -8.76
N ILE A 112 -16.60 1.37 -9.33
CA ILE A 112 -15.44 0.56 -8.97
C ILE A 112 -14.45 0.55 -10.14
N VAL A 113 -13.21 0.92 -9.88
CA VAL A 113 -12.06 0.73 -10.78
C VAL A 113 -11.32 -0.51 -10.31
N VAL A 114 -11.12 -1.47 -11.19
CA VAL A 114 -10.45 -2.73 -10.85
C VAL A 114 -9.06 -2.74 -11.50
N GLY A 115 -8.04 -3.05 -10.72
CA GLY A 115 -6.69 -3.23 -11.22
C GLY A 115 -5.93 -4.28 -10.43
N GLY A 116 -4.83 -4.74 -10.96
CA GLY A 116 -4.04 -5.78 -10.31
C GLY A 116 -2.59 -5.78 -10.78
N GLY A 117 -1.75 -6.33 -9.96
CA GLY A 117 -0.32 -6.50 -10.21
C GLY A 117 0.26 -7.47 -9.20
N SER A 118 1.51 -7.85 -9.38
CA SER A 118 2.22 -8.79 -8.50
C SER A 118 2.82 -8.11 -7.27
N ASP A 119 2.82 -6.79 -7.22
CA ASP A 119 3.30 -5.99 -6.11
C ASP A 119 2.56 -4.64 -6.00
N THR A 120 2.82 -3.90 -4.92
CA THR A 120 2.14 -2.64 -4.62
C THR A 120 2.34 -1.58 -5.71
N TYR A 121 3.52 -1.50 -6.34
CA TYR A 121 3.79 -0.54 -7.40
C TYR A 121 2.96 -0.84 -8.65
N GLN A 122 2.93 -2.09 -9.08
CA GLN A 122 2.13 -2.55 -10.22
C GLN A 122 0.63 -2.41 -9.95
N ASN A 123 0.20 -2.65 -8.73
CA ASN A 123 -1.18 -2.43 -8.31
C ASN A 123 -1.60 -0.97 -8.54
N VAL A 124 -0.80 -0.01 -8.08
CA VAL A 124 -1.09 1.42 -8.32
C VAL A 124 -0.99 1.77 -9.80
N GLN A 125 0.03 1.26 -10.50
CA GLN A 125 0.19 1.48 -11.94
C GLN A 125 -1.05 1.05 -12.73
N SER A 126 -1.65 -0.09 -12.37
CA SER A 126 -2.80 -0.66 -13.08
C SER A 126 -4.09 0.15 -12.94
N ILE A 127 -4.32 0.78 -11.77
CA ILE A 127 -5.53 1.60 -11.54
C ILE A 127 -5.36 3.05 -12.00
N THR A 128 -4.11 3.50 -12.18
CA THR A 128 -3.78 4.89 -12.49
C THR A 128 -4.54 5.44 -13.70
N PRO A 129 -4.56 4.79 -14.89
CA PRO A 129 -5.30 5.30 -16.03
C PRO A 129 -6.79 5.46 -15.74
N GLY A 130 -7.42 4.44 -15.14
CA GLY A 130 -8.84 4.47 -14.83
C GLY A 130 -9.24 5.55 -13.82
N LEU A 131 -8.35 5.93 -12.91
CA LEU A 131 -8.56 7.04 -11.98
C LEU A 131 -8.31 8.40 -12.64
N GLN A 132 -7.23 8.52 -13.43
CA GLN A 132 -6.90 9.77 -14.12
C GLN A 132 -7.94 10.16 -15.16
N ASP A 133 -8.48 9.20 -15.92
CA ASP A 133 -9.57 9.42 -16.89
C ASP A 133 -10.86 9.95 -16.22
N ARG A 134 -11.03 9.70 -14.93
CA ARG A 134 -12.13 10.21 -14.10
C ARG A 134 -11.78 11.50 -13.33
N GLY A 135 -10.63 12.09 -13.60
CA GLY A 135 -10.16 13.34 -12.98
C GLY A 135 -9.79 13.20 -11.49
N VAL A 136 -9.52 11.97 -11.00
CA VAL A 136 -9.13 11.72 -9.60
C VAL A 136 -7.76 12.31 -9.33
N LYS A 137 -7.65 13.08 -8.26
CA LYS A 137 -6.38 13.65 -7.76
C LYS A 137 -6.13 13.30 -6.30
N THR A 138 -7.17 13.31 -5.48
CA THR A 138 -7.09 13.00 -4.05
C THR A 138 -7.66 11.61 -3.78
N VAL A 139 -7.00 10.83 -2.93
CA VAL A 139 -7.42 9.48 -2.60
C VAL A 139 -7.32 9.21 -1.10
N LEU A 140 -8.32 8.51 -0.55
CA LEU A 140 -8.20 7.86 0.75
C LEU A 140 -7.57 6.49 0.53
N VAL A 141 -6.61 6.14 1.37
CA VAL A 141 -5.87 4.88 1.26
C VAL A 141 -6.39 3.93 2.32
N VAL A 142 -6.82 2.74 1.92
CA VAL A 142 -7.29 1.71 2.84
C VAL A 142 -6.42 0.48 2.70
N THR A 143 -5.65 0.21 3.73
CA THR A 143 -4.79 -0.98 3.85
C THR A 143 -4.55 -1.27 5.33
N ASP A 144 -3.64 -2.22 5.64
CA ASP A 144 -3.21 -2.40 7.03
C ASP A 144 -2.38 -1.22 7.52
N PRO A 145 -2.47 -0.91 8.82
CA PRO A 145 -1.74 0.22 9.41
C PRO A 145 -0.25 0.24 9.10
N PHE A 146 0.43 -0.91 9.15
CA PHE A 146 1.87 -0.99 8.87
C PHE A 146 2.22 -0.74 7.41
N HIS A 147 1.29 -0.94 6.48
CA HIS A 147 1.52 -0.79 5.02
C HIS A 147 1.21 0.62 4.49
N GLU A 148 0.55 1.45 5.27
CA GLU A 148 -0.03 2.74 4.88
C GLU A 148 1.00 3.70 4.27
N ASP A 149 2.15 3.90 4.95
CA ASP A 149 3.21 4.84 4.49
C ASP A 149 3.74 4.45 3.09
N ARG A 150 3.99 3.16 2.84
CA ARG A 150 4.47 2.70 1.54
C ARG A 150 3.42 2.83 0.45
N ALA A 151 2.17 2.50 0.74
CA ALA A 151 1.07 2.63 -0.19
C ALA A 151 0.88 4.09 -0.62
N MET A 152 0.87 5.02 0.34
CA MET A 152 0.79 6.45 0.09
C MET A 152 1.99 6.98 -0.71
N ALA A 153 3.21 6.58 -0.33
CA ALA A 153 4.41 7.00 -1.03
C ALA A 153 4.39 6.57 -2.50
N ILE A 154 3.92 5.36 -2.80
CA ILE A 154 3.79 4.87 -4.18
C ILE A 154 2.71 5.66 -4.92
N LEU A 155 1.50 5.86 -4.36
CA LEU A 155 0.43 6.66 -4.97
C LEU A 155 0.91 8.07 -5.32
N THR A 156 1.73 8.67 -4.46
CA THR A 156 2.34 9.98 -4.71
C THR A 156 3.25 9.97 -5.96
N THR A 157 3.97 8.89 -6.22
CA THR A 157 4.81 8.78 -7.44
C THR A 157 3.99 8.75 -8.74
N PHE A 158 2.70 8.40 -8.66
CA PHE A 158 1.76 8.42 -9.79
C PHE A 158 0.94 9.71 -9.88
N GLY A 159 1.25 10.71 -9.04
CA GLY A 159 0.64 12.04 -9.09
C GLY A 159 -0.64 12.19 -8.29
N PHE A 160 -0.98 11.25 -7.43
CA PHE A 160 -2.10 11.37 -6.50
C PHE A 160 -1.67 12.07 -5.21
N SER A 161 -2.64 12.67 -4.52
CA SER A 161 -2.51 13.21 -3.17
C SER A 161 -3.23 12.27 -2.19
N PRO A 162 -2.52 11.30 -1.61
CA PRO A 162 -3.11 10.31 -0.71
C PRO A 162 -3.31 10.86 0.70
N SER A 163 -4.36 10.40 1.36
CA SER A 163 -4.60 10.59 2.80
C SER A 163 -4.84 9.23 3.45
N PRO A 164 -4.29 8.98 4.66
CA PRO A 164 -4.38 7.68 5.31
C PRO A 164 -5.77 7.43 5.89
N ASP A 165 -6.24 6.21 5.73
CA ASP A 165 -7.43 5.70 6.42
C ASP A 165 -7.31 4.17 6.60
N PRO A 166 -6.30 3.71 7.38
CA PRO A 166 -6.02 2.29 7.54
C PRO A 166 -7.18 1.57 8.23
N THR A 167 -7.38 0.29 7.90
CA THR A 167 -8.40 -0.51 8.59
C THR A 167 -8.12 -0.59 10.09
N THR A 168 -9.18 -0.43 10.87
CA THR A 168 -9.13 -0.52 12.33
C THR A 168 -9.38 -1.94 12.85
N SER A 169 -9.83 -2.84 11.97
CA SER A 169 -10.23 -4.22 12.29
C SER A 169 -9.31 -5.29 11.68
N SER A 170 -8.06 -4.93 11.35
CA SER A 170 -7.07 -5.92 10.89
C SER A 170 -6.92 -7.08 11.89
N PRO A 171 -6.90 -8.33 11.42
CA PRO A 171 -6.65 -9.49 12.30
C PRO A 171 -5.20 -9.55 12.77
N ILE A 172 -4.28 -8.80 12.14
CA ILE A 172 -2.88 -8.75 12.48
C ILE A 172 -2.66 -7.66 13.52
N THR A 173 -2.58 -8.04 14.79
CA THR A 173 -2.51 -7.11 15.93
C THR A 173 -1.37 -7.43 16.90
N GLY A 174 -1.06 -6.50 17.80
CA GLY A 174 -0.07 -6.68 18.86
C GLY A 174 1.32 -7.01 18.33
N TRP A 175 1.99 -7.97 18.96
CA TRP A 175 3.35 -8.38 18.59
C TRP A 175 3.45 -8.99 17.17
N ALA A 176 2.36 -9.51 16.62
CA ALA A 176 2.32 -10.04 15.27
C ALA A 176 2.57 -8.96 14.19
N THR A 177 2.36 -7.67 14.51
CA THR A 177 2.63 -6.56 13.58
C THR A 177 4.12 -6.23 13.43
N VAL A 178 4.97 -6.58 14.41
CA VAL A 178 6.39 -6.19 14.45
C VAL A 178 7.16 -6.58 13.19
N PRO A 179 7.11 -7.83 12.70
CA PRO A 179 7.82 -8.20 11.48
C PRO A 179 7.32 -7.42 10.25
N TYR A 180 6.03 -7.06 10.21
CA TYR A 180 5.47 -6.26 9.12
C TYR A 180 6.00 -4.82 9.17
N PHE A 181 6.00 -4.17 10.34
CA PHE A 181 6.59 -2.84 10.48
C PHE A 181 8.09 -2.83 10.10
N ALA A 182 8.85 -3.85 10.49
CA ALA A 182 10.25 -3.97 10.11
C ALA A 182 10.41 -4.10 8.58
N LYS A 183 9.62 -4.97 7.94
CA LYS A 183 9.58 -5.14 6.49
C LYS A 183 9.22 -3.83 5.78
N GLU A 184 8.18 -3.15 6.21
CA GLU A 184 7.73 -1.90 5.62
C GLU A 184 8.76 -0.77 5.81
N THR A 185 9.39 -0.68 6.98
CA THR A 185 10.49 0.27 7.22
C THR A 185 11.62 0.09 6.21
N ILE A 186 12.04 -1.16 5.97
CA ILE A 186 13.09 -1.46 4.97
C ILE A 186 12.60 -1.11 3.57
N ALA A 187 11.37 -1.49 3.20
CA ALA A 187 10.81 -1.24 1.89
C ALA A 187 10.66 0.26 1.60
N VAL A 188 10.19 1.05 2.58
CA VAL A 188 10.07 2.51 2.48
C VAL A 188 11.46 3.16 2.39
N SER A 189 12.40 2.74 3.25
CA SER A 189 13.78 3.25 3.23
C SER A 189 14.44 3.02 1.87
N ALA A 190 14.33 1.82 1.33
CA ALA A 190 14.89 1.48 0.02
C ALA A 190 14.15 2.23 -1.11
N GLY A 191 12.81 2.26 -1.07
CA GLY A 191 12.00 2.93 -2.08
C GLY A 191 12.30 4.41 -2.24
N ARG A 192 12.54 5.11 -1.12
CA ARG A 192 12.94 6.52 -1.11
C ARG A 192 14.33 6.76 -1.69
N LEU A 193 15.26 5.83 -1.53
CA LEU A 193 16.63 5.96 -2.04
C LEU A 193 16.77 5.58 -3.51
N VAL A 194 16.16 4.49 -3.93
CA VAL A 194 16.36 3.96 -5.29
C VAL A 194 15.16 4.11 -6.22
N GLY A 195 14.02 4.51 -5.66
CA GLY A 195 12.73 4.61 -6.37
C GLY A 195 11.91 3.32 -6.29
N TYR A 196 10.62 3.44 -5.98
CA TYR A 196 9.71 2.30 -5.82
C TYR A 196 9.56 1.46 -7.09
N GLY A 197 9.58 2.09 -8.28
CA GLY A 197 9.49 1.38 -9.54
C GLY A 197 10.70 0.47 -9.83
N ARG A 198 11.88 0.79 -9.29
CA ARG A 198 13.07 -0.08 -9.43
C ARG A 198 13.05 -1.28 -8.48
N LEU A 199 12.30 -1.16 -7.39
CA LEU A 199 12.11 -2.26 -6.42
C LEU A 199 10.95 -3.16 -6.79
N SER A 200 10.06 -2.68 -7.67
CA SER A 200 9.01 -3.51 -8.23
C SER A 200 9.65 -4.66 -8.98
N SER A 201 9.22 -5.88 -8.70
CA SER A 201 9.67 -7.03 -9.44
C SER A 201 9.38 -6.77 -10.92
N THR A 202 10.42 -6.75 -11.73
CA THR A 202 10.25 -6.89 -13.17
C THR A 202 9.71 -8.30 -13.38
N SER A 203 8.43 -8.46 -13.12
CA SER A 203 7.75 -9.70 -13.35
C SER A 203 7.93 -10.10 -14.78
N HIS A 204 8.25 -11.36 -14.96
CA HIS A 204 8.27 -12.12 -16.18
C HIS A 204 7.51 -11.42 -17.32
N PRO A 205 8.14 -11.24 -18.49
CA PRO A 205 7.38 -10.96 -19.68
C PRO A 205 6.34 -12.07 -19.81
N SER A 206 5.07 -11.68 -19.80
CA SER A 206 3.99 -12.58 -20.16
C SER A 206 4.36 -13.22 -21.49
N ASN A 207 4.74 -14.49 -21.45
CA ASN A 207 4.90 -15.28 -22.64
C ASN A 207 3.51 -15.39 -23.29
N PRO A 208 3.38 -15.13 -24.61
CA PRO A 208 2.10 -15.08 -25.32
C PRO A 208 1.34 -16.38 -25.30
#